data_75d0be95e1740e4a438be43fccb82fbe
#
_entry.id   75d0be95e1740e4a438be43fccb82fbe
#
_cell.length_a   1.000
_cell.length_b   1.000
_cell.length_c   1.000
_cell.angle_alpha   90.00
_cell.angle_beta   90.00
_cell.angle_gamma   90.00
#
_symmetry.space_group_name_H-M   'P 1'
#
loop_
_entity.id
_entity.type
_entity.pdbx_description
1 polymer ?
#
loop_
_entity_poly.entity_id
_entity_poly.type
_entity_poly.pdbx_seq_one_letter_code
_entity_poly.pdbx_strand_id
1 'polypeptide(L)'
;MEPGTKYREKGNTRMTEMMQQLKKIGIVPVVVLNDAKDALPLGEKLMECGLPCAEVTFRTAAAEESIRKMAKAYPDMIIGAGTVLTCEQADRAIDAGAKFIVSPGFNPKVTEYVLKKGVPMTPGVCTPTEIEAAMEFGLDVLKFFPAEPSGGLKMIKALAAPYVGLNFMPTGGINAANVRDYLAYDRIVACGGSWMVAGNLVKEGKFDEIGRLVKEAADIVKEIRG
;
A
#
# COMPACT_ATOMS: atom_id res chain seq x y z
N MET A 1 24.57 21.11 15.72
CA MET A 1 23.15 20.83 15.47
C MET A 1 22.99 19.31 15.58
N GLU A 2 22.38 18.83 16.66
CA GLU A 2 22.16 17.41 16.86
C GLU A 2 21.10 16.91 15.86
N PRO A 3 21.30 15.74 15.21
CA PRO A 3 20.28 15.13 14.37
C PRO A 3 19.16 14.64 15.29
N GLY A 4 17.98 15.22 15.10
CA GLY A 4 16.79 14.97 15.92
C GLY A 4 16.30 13.54 15.85
N THR A 5 16.71 12.75 16.81
CA THR A 5 16.25 11.43 17.15
C THR A 5 14.90 11.52 17.86
N LYS A 6 13.79 11.30 17.16
CA LYS A 6 12.51 10.88 17.78
C LYS A 6 11.55 10.32 16.74
N TYR A 7 11.93 9.25 16.07
CA TYR A 7 11.02 8.50 15.21
C TYR A 7 10.60 7.13 15.77
N ARG A 8 10.53 6.94 16.97
CA ARG A 8 10.08 5.88 17.88
C ARG A 8 11.08 5.71 19.04
N GLU A 9 10.58 5.68 20.24
CA GLU A 9 11.36 5.21 21.39
C GLU A 9 11.86 3.78 21.10
N LYS A 10 13.18 3.59 21.22
CA LYS A 10 13.83 2.28 21.08
C LYS A 10 13.14 1.29 22.01
N GLY A 11 12.35 0.38 21.49
CA GLY A 11 11.74 -0.71 22.27
C GLY A 11 10.35 -1.16 21.85
N ASN A 12 9.60 -0.42 21.02
CA ASN A 12 8.26 -0.83 20.60
C ASN A 12 8.22 -1.17 19.10
N THR A 13 8.61 -2.42 18.76
CA THR A 13 8.55 -3.02 17.43
C THR A 13 7.11 -3.39 17.03
N ARG A 14 6.10 -2.75 17.61
CA ARG A 14 4.71 -3.07 17.31
C ARG A 14 4.26 -2.27 16.09
N MET A 15 3.87 -3.01 15.05
CA MET A 15 3.24 -2.48 13.83
C MET A 15 2.17 -1.44 14.17
N THR A 16 2.12 -0.32 13.42
CA THR A 16 1.10 0.73 13.64
C THR A 16 -0.30 0.14 13.50
N GLU A 17 -1.29 0.76 14.14
CA GLU A 17 -2.69 0.34 14.04
C GLU A 17 -3.15 0.28 12.58
N MET A 18 -2.78 1.26 11.76
CA MET A 18 -3.03 1.28 10.33
C MET A 18 -2.48 0.03 9.63
N MET A 19 -1.22 -0.34 9.90
CA MET A 19 -0.62 -1.53 9.28
C MET A 19 -1.26 -2.83 9.77
N GLN A 20 -1.76 -2.85 11.01
CA GLN A 20 -2.55 -3.98 11.52
C GLN A 20 -3.89 -4.11 10.81
N GLN A 21 -4.55 -3.00 10.50
CA GLN A 21 -5.79 -3.00 9.71
C GLN A 21 -5.53 -3.49 8.29
N LEU A 22 -4.47 -2.99 7.61
CA LEU A 22 -4.08 -3.47 6.29
C LEU A 22 -3.71 -4.96 6.32
N LYS A 23 -3.11 -5.46 7.40
CA LYS A 23 -2.82 -6.89 7.58
C LYS A 23 -4.09 -7.74 7.62
N LYS A 24 -5.14 -7.26 8.26
CA LYS A 24 -6.45 -7.94 8.28
C LYS A 24 -7.10 -7.95 6.91
N ILE A 25 -7.03 -6.83 6.17
CA ILE A 25 -7.56 -6.72 4.80
C ILE A 25 -6.77 -7.61 3.83
N GLY A 26 -5.46 -7.75 4.01
CA GLY A 26 -4.58 -8.68 3.30
C GLY A 26 -4.22 -8.29 1.86
N ILE A 27 -5.09 -7.59 1.14
CA ILE A 27 -4.85 -7.13 -0.23
C ILE A 27 -5.19 -5.64 -0.31
N VAL A 28 -4.27 -4.86 -0.88
CA VAL A 28 -4.44 -3.43 -1.14
C VAL A 28 -4.60 -3.23 -2.66
N PRO A 29 -5.79 -2.89 -3.14
CA PRO A 29 -6.00 -2.53 -4.55
C PRO A 29 -5.15 -1.32 -4.94
N VAL A 30 -4.27 -1.48 -5.93
CA VAL A 30 -3.43 -0.41 -6.49
C VAL A 30 -4.14 0.19 -7.68
N VAL A 31 -4.58 1.42 -7.52
CA VAL A 31 -5.55 2.07 -8.40
C VAL A 31 -4.88 3.17 -9.24
N VAL A 32 -5.19 3.19 -10.54
CA VAL A 32 -4.87 4.29 -11.45
C VAL A 32 -6.19 4.86 -11.97
N LEU A 33 -6.52 6.08 -11.58
CA LEU A 33 -7.71 6.80 -12.04
C LEU A 33 -7.29 7.93 -12.99
N ASN A 34 -7.83 7.91 -14.22
CA ASN A 34 -7.59 8.98 -15.19
C ASN A 34 -8.66 10.09 -15.10
N ASP A 35 -9.79 9.79 -14.48
CA ASP A 35 -10.88 10.74 -14.24
C ASP A 35 -11.40 10.53 -12.81
N ALA A 36 -11.52 11.61 -12.06
CA ALA A 36 -12.01 11.56 -10.67
C ALA A 36 -13.50 11.23 -10.55
N LYS A 37 -14.26 11.19 -11.66
CA LYS A 37 -15.65 10.70 -11.65
C LYS A 37 -15.74 9.22 -11.34
N ASP A 38 -14.70 8.43 -11.68
CA ASP A 38 -14.66 6.98 -11.50
C ASP A 38 -14.32 6.59 -10.04
N ALA A 39 -13.91 7.57 -9.20
CA ALA A 39 -13.49 7.33 -7.83
C ALA A 39 -14.63 6.79 -6.94
N LEU A 40 -15.82 7.38 -7.03
CA LEU A 40 -16.94 6.96 -6.19
C LEU A 40 -17.49 5.58 -6.57
N PRO A 41 -17.80 5.28 -7.86
CA PRO A 41 -18.23 3.94 -8.22
C PRO A 41 -17.22 2.85 -7.86
N LEU A 42 -15.92 3.14 -8.02
CA LEU A 42 -14.87 2.21 -7.62
C LEU A 42 -14.83 2.01 -6.11
N GLY A 43 -14.89 3.10 -5.32
CA GLY A 43 -14.90 3.05 -3.86
C GLY A 43 -16.08 2.25 -3.32
N GLU A 44 -17.27 2.41 -3.90
CA GLU A 44 -18.47 1.63 -3.56
C GLU A 44 -18.19 0.12 -3.72
N LYS A 45 -17.68 -0.31 -4.88
CA LYS A 45 -17.38 -1.73 -5.13
C LYS A 45 -16.30 -2.29 -4.19
N LEU A 46 -15.28 -1.50 -3.86
CA LEU A 46 -14.27 -1.92 -2.90
C LEU A 46 -14.87 -2.13 -1.49
N MET A 47 -15.73 -1.21 -1.05
CA MET A 47 -16.42 -1.31 0.25
C MET A 47 -17.39 -2.48 0.31
N GLU A 48 -18.28 -2.60 -0.67
CA GLU A 48 -19.32 -3.63 -0.72
C GLU A 48 -18.77 -5.05 -0.85
N CYS A 49 -17.65 -5.20 -1.60
CA CYS A 49 -17.11 -6.51 -1.95
C CYS A 49 -15.97 -6.99 -1.03
N GLY A 50 -15.65 -6.26 0.05
CA GLY A 50 -14.82 -6.75 1.14
C GLY A 50 -13.35 -6.39 1.11
N LEU A 51 -12.93 -5.41 0.29
CA LEU A 51 -11.61 -4.79 0.34
C LEU A 51 -11.74 -3.29 0.63
N PRO A 52 -12.06 -2.87 1.87
CA PRO A 52 -12.30 -1.48 2.23
C PRO A 52 -11.01 -0.63 2.29
N CYS A 53 -10.17 -0.73 1.27
CA CYS A 53 -8.94 0.06 1.13
C CYS A 53 -8.58 0.29 -0.34
N ALA A 54 -7.72 1.28 -0.60
CA ALA A 54 -7.13 1.53 -1.90
C ALA A 54 -5.80 2.28 -1.78
N GLU A 55 -4.83 1.96 -2.63
CA GLU A 55 -3.64 2.78 -2.92
C GLU A 55 -3.89 3.54 -4.24
N VAL A 56 -4.35 4.79 -4.18
CA VAL A 56 -4.54 5.62 -5.38
C VAL A 56 -3.21 6.24 -5.79
N THR A 57 -2.74 5.92 -7.00
CA THR A 57 -1.39 6.30 -7.42
C THR A 57 -1.33 7.71 -8.02
N PHE A 58 -0.33 8.51 -7.63
CA PHE A 58 -0.03 9.85 -8.16
C PHE A 58 0.63 9.80 -9.56
N ARG A 59 0.10 8.92 -10.42
CA ARG A 59 0.51 8.78 -11.83
C ARG A 59 -0.33 9.63 -12.79
N THR A 60 -1.43 10.20 -12.30
CA THR A 60 -2.38 10.99 -13.09
C THR A 60 -2.73 12.27 -12.35
N ALA A 61 -3.22 13.27 -13.09
CA ALA A 61 -3.72 14.52 -12.51
C ALA A 61 -5.00 14.31 -11.66
N ALA A 62 -5.73 13.23 -11.89
CA ALA A 62 -6.97 12.94 -11.18
C ALA A 62 -6.75 12.33 -9.78
N ALA A 63 -5.52 11.94 -9.43
CA ALA A 63 -5.25 11.18 -8.19
C ALA A 63 -5.68 11.93 -6.93
N GLU A 64 -5.29 13.20 -6.76
CA GLU A 64 -5.63 14.01 -5.60
C GLU A 64 -7.14 14.15 -5.41
N GLU A 65 -7.85 14.54 -6.46
CA GLU A 65 -9.30 14.72 -6.40
C GLU A 65 -10.03 13.39 -6.18
N SER A 66 -9.51 12.30 -6.72
CA SER A 66 -10.04 10.95 -6.47
C SER A 66 -9.92 10.55 -5.01
N ILE A 67 -8.75 10.77 -4.39
CA ILE A 67 -8.55 10.54 -2.94
C ILE A 67 -9.53 11.39 -2.14
N ARG A 68 -9.66 12.69 -2.45
CA ARG A 68 -10.54 13.62 -1.75
C ARG A 68 -12.01 13.16 -1.80
N LYS A 69 -12.49 12.76 -2.98
CA LYS A 69 -13.86 12.26 -3.15
C LYS A 69 -14.09 10.97 -2.36
N MET A 70 -13.19 10.01 -2.48
CA MET A 70 -13.31 8.72 -1.77
C MET A 70 -13.24 8.91 -0.26
N ALA A 71 -12.28 9.71 0.25
CA ALA A 71 -12.14 9.97 1.68
C ALA A 71 -13.37 10.65 2.29
N LYS A 72 -14.02 11.53 1.54
CA LYS A 72 -15.26 12.20 1.96
C LYS A 72 -16.46 11.27 1.94
N ALA A 73 -16.59 10.44 0.90
CA ALA A 73 -17.75 9.57 0.72
C ALA A 73 -17.71 8.31 1.58
N TYR A 74 -16.49 7.79 1.84
CA TYR A 74 -16.26 6.53 2.54
C TYR A 74 -15.29 6.73 3.71
N PRO A 75 -15.72 7.35 4.83
CA PRO A 75 -14.83 7.70 5.96
C PRO A 75 -14.17 6.48 6.61
N ASP A 76 -14.82 5.32 6.54
CA ASP A 76 -14.31 4.06 7.08
C ASP A 76 -13.30 3.36 6.14
N MET A 77 -13.21 3.80 4.89
CA MET A 77 -12.26 3.25 3.93
C MET A 77 -10.83 3.70 4.26
N ILE A 78 -9.87 2.79 4.14
CA ILE A 78 -8.44 3.10 4.28
C ILE A 78 -7.89 3.49 2.90
N ILE A 79 -7.77 4.77 2.66
CA ILE A 79 -7.26 5.30 1.39
C ILE A 79 -5.83 5.77 1.58
N GLY A 80 -4.92 5.27 0.78
CA GLY A 80 -3.54 5.72 0.71
C GLY A 80 -3.20 6.30 -0.65
N ALA A 81 -2.09 7.02 -0.70
CA ALA A 81 -1.52 7.54 -1.93
C ALA A 81 -0.26 6.76 -2.32
N GLY A 82 -0.24 6.21 -3.53
CA GLY A 82 0.91 5.53 -4.09
C GLY A 82 1.68 6.37 -5.11
N THR A 83 2.91 5.96 -5.41
CA THR A 83 3.79 6.66 -6.35
C THR A 83 4.04 8.12 -5.94
N VAL A 84 4.14 8.36 -4.63
CA VAL A 84 4.50 9.68 -4.08
C VAL A 84 6.01 9.82 -4.10
N LEU A 85 6.52 10.76 -4.90
CA LEU A 85 7.95 10.93 -5.19
C LEU A 85 8.54 12.22 -4.61
N THR A 86 7.69 13.17 -4.19
CA THR A 86 8.11 14.48 -3.68
C THR A 86 7.34 14.85 -2.42
N CYS A 87 7.91 15.76 -1.62
CA CYS A 87 7.24 16.31 -0.44
C CYS A 87 5.94 17.06 -0.81
N GLU A 88 5.93 17.75 -1.96
CA GLU A 88 4.73 18.41 -2.47
C GLU A 88 3.61 17.43 -2.79
N GLN A 89 3.92 16.31 -3.46
CA GLN A 89 2.94 15.25 -3.69
C GLN A 89 2.44 14.65 -2.37
N ALA A 90 3.32 14.51 -1.37
CA ALA A 90 2.92 14.03 -0.05
C ALA A 90 1.92 14.99 0.62
N ASP A 91 2.17 16.30 0.58
CA ASP A 91 1.23 17.30 1.11
C ASP A 91 -0.13 17.21 0.42
N ARG A 92 -0.15 17.21 -0.91
CA ARG A 92 -1.39 17.09 -1.69
C ARG A 92 -2.17 15.82 -1.38
N ALA A 93 -1.47 14.71 -1.19
CA ALA A 93 -2.09 13.44 -0.83
C ALA A 93 -2.70 13.47 0.58
N ILE A 94 -1.96 14.00 1.55
CA ILE A 94 -2.38 14.11 2.95
C ILE A 94 -3.57 15.08 3.07
N ASP A 95 -3.50 16.25 2.44
CA ASP A 95 -4.57 17.25 2.42
C ASP A 95 -5.83 16.75 1.71
N ALA A 96 -5.69 15.82 0.77
CA ALA A 96 -6.81 15.12 0.14
C ALA A 96 -7.44 14.05 1.02
N GLY A 97 -6.80 13.65 2.13
CA GLY A 97 -7.31 12.66 3.08
C GLY A 97 -6.64 11.29 3.02
N ALA A 98 -5.46 11.17 2.37
CA ALA A 98 -4.70 9.92 2.39
C ALA A 98 -4.26 9.57 3.82
N LYS A 99 -4.55 8.33 4.25
CA LYS A 99 -4.23 7.81 5.59
C LYS A 99 -2.86 7.14 5.65
N PHE A 100 -2.24 6.83 4.52
CA PHE A 100 -0.87 6.30 4.40
C PHE A 100 -0.27 6.68 3.04
N ILE A 101 1.06 6.71 3.00
CA ILE A 101 1.82 7.06 1.80
C ILE A 101 2.70 5.88 1.36
N VAL A 102 2.78 5.66 0.06
CA VAL A 102 3.60 4.62 -0.57
C VAL A 102 4.44 5.24 -1.69
N SER A 103 5.69 4.84 -1.78
CA SER A 103 6.57 5.19 -2.89
C SER A 103 7.14 3.95 -3.59
N PRO A 104 7.55 4.05 -4.87
CA PRO A 104 8.14 2.91 -5.58
C PRO A 104 9.56 2.57 -5.11
N GLY A 105 10.27 3.53 -4.52
CA GLY A 105 11.62 3.38 -3.98
C GLY A 105 11.78 4.14 -2.68
N PHE A 106 12.91 3.93 -1.99
CA PHE A 106 13.24 4.62 -0.76
C PHE A 106 13.91 5.98 -1.07
N ASN A 107 13.23 7.05 -0.70
CA ASN A 107 13.78 8.41 -0.73
C ASN A 107 13.81 8.95 0.71
N PRO A 108 15.01 9.10 1.34
CA PRO A 108 15.13 9.53 2.72
C PRO A 108 14.43 10.85 3.01
N LYS A 109 14.55 11.84 2.11
CA LYS A 109 13.93 13.17 2.28
C LYS A 109 12.41 13.10 2.31
N VAL A 110 11.81 12.36 1.39
CA VAL A 110 10.34 12.20 1.34
C VAL A 110 9.85 11.37 2.51
N THR A 111 10.57 10.29 2.84
CA THR A 111 10.25 9.42 3.98
C THR A 111 10.25 10.21 5.28
N GLU A 112 11.33 10.95 5.56
CA GLU A 112 11.44 11.79 6.74
C GLU A 112 10.30 12.82 6.81
N TYR A 113 10.02 13.46 5.69
CA TYR A 113 8.97 14.46 5.59
C TYR A 113 7.60 13.92 5.95
N VAL A 114 7.21 12.78 5.37
CA VAL A 114 5.92 12.12 5.63
C VAL A 114 5.81 11.69 7.09
N LEU A 115 6.87 11.08 7.64
CA LEU A 115 6.90 10.64 9.03
C LEU A 115 6.78 11.83 10.01
N LYS A 116 7.41 12.99 9.72
CA LYS A 116 7.25 14.22 10.51
C LYS A 116 5.82 14.76 10.52
N LYS A 117 5.03 14.48 9.46
CA LYS A 117 3.60 14.78 9.40
C LYS A 117 2.74 13.79 10.21
N GLY A 118 3.34 12.76 10.79
CA GLY A 118 2.63 11.73 11.56
C GLY A 118 1.85 10.73 10.69
N VAL A 119 2.14 10.67 9.39
CA VAL A 119 1.46 9.78 8.44
C VAL A 119 2.32 8.53 8.20
N PRO A 120 1.76 7.31 8.25
CA PRO A 120 2.48 6.09 7.92
C PRO A 120 3.05 6.12 6.50
N MET A 121 4.31 5.68 6.36
CA MET A 121 5.02 5.59 5.09
C MET A 121 5.50 4.16 4.84
N THR A 122 5.26 3.67 3.62
CA THR A 122 5.75 2.35 3.18
C THR A 122 6.55 2.52 1.89
N PRO A 123 7.85 2.86 1.99
CA PRO A 123 8.71 3.05 0.83
C PRO A 123 9.07 1.72 0.17
N GLY A 124 9.32 1.76 -1.14
CA GLY A 124 9.79 0.62 -1.91
C GLY A 124 11.26 0.31 -1.66
N VAL A 125 11.57 -0.97 -1.54
CA VAL A 125 12.93 -1.51 -1.41
C VAL A 125 13.05 -2.80 -2.22
N CYS A 126 14.29 -3.15 -2.58
CA CYS A 126 14.60 -4.36 -3.33
C CYS A 126 15.92 -5.00 -2.87
N THR A 127 16.74 -4.28 -2.12
CA THR A 127 18.10 -4.68 -1.72
C THR A 127 18.31 -4.54 -0.20
N PRO A 128 19.29 -5.28 0.39
CA PRO A 128 19.68 -5.12 1.78
C PRO A 128 20.02 -3.67 2.17
N THR A 129 20.79 -2.98 1.33
CA THR A 129 21.19 -1.58 1.57
C THR A 129 20.00 -0.64 1.70
N GLU A 130 18.99 -0.80 0.84
CA GLU A 130 17.76 0.00 0.92
C GLU A 130 16.93 -0.33 2.17
N ILE A 131 16.90 -1.62 2.54
CA ILE A 131 16.22 -2.08 3.76
C ILE A 131 16.87 -1.44 4.99
N GLU A 132 18.20 -1.53 5.12
CA GLU A 132 18.93 -0.96 6.26
C GLU A 132 18.72 0.54 6.35
N ALA A 133 18.85 1.26 5.23
CA ALA A 133 18.59 2.69 5.18
C ALA A 133 17.14 3.07 5.57
N ALA A 134 16.14 2.28 5.18
CA ALA A 134 14.76 2.50 5.58
C ALA A 134 14.52 2.19 7.06
N MET A 135 15.19 1.18 7.61
CA MET A 135 15.10 0.81 9.04
C MET A 135 15.66 1.91 9.96
N GLU A 136 16.62 2.74 9.51
CA GLU A 136 17.11 3.90 10.27
C GLU A 136 15.99 4.89 10.62
N PHE A 137 14.91 4.93 9.82
CA PHE A 137 13.72 5.75 10.07
C PHE A 137 12.69 5.05 10.97
N GLY A 138 13.01 3.90 11.55
CA GLY A 138 12.12 3.13 12.42
C GLY A 138 10.99 2.43 11.67
N LEU A 139 11.13 2.20 10.37
CA LEU A 139 10.15 1.48 9.56
C LEU A 139 10.28 -0.03 9.78
N ASP A 140 9.17 -0.67 10.07
CA ASP A 140 9.02 -2.11 10.29
C ASP A 140 8.17 -2.81 9.23
N VAL A 141 7.60 -2.03 8.29
CA VAL A 141 6.88 -2.52 7.11
C VAL A 141 7.41 -1.78 5.89
N LEU A 142 7.93 -2.52 4.92
CA LEU A 142 8.48 -1.97 3.67
C LEU A 142 7.76 -2.56 2.45
N LYS A 143 7.56 -1.75 1.42
CA LYS A 143 7.08 -2.24 0.13
C LYS A 143 8.22 -2.97 -0.58
N PHE A 144 8.00 -4.21 -0.99
CA PHE A 144 8.93 -4.90 -1.89
C PHE A 144 8.47 -4.71 -3.34
N PHE A 145 9.26 -3.98 -4.13
CA PHE A 145 8.86 -3.56 -5.47
C PHE A 145 10.04 -3.45 -6.44
N PRO A 146 9.87 -3.90 -7.70
CA PRO A 146 8.75 -4.69 -8.24
C PRO A 146 8.87 -6.16 -7.82
N ALA A 147 7.83 -6.76 -7.20
CA ALA A 147 7.96 -8.01 -6.47
C ALA A 147 8.35 -9.20 -7.36
N GLU A 148 7.54 -9.59 -8.33
CA GLU A 148 7.81 -10.74 -9.19
C GLU A 148 9.10 -10.58 -10.03
N PRO A 149 9.33 -9.42 -10.71
CA PRO A 149 10.57 -9.22 -11.46
C PRO A 149 11.84 -9.28 -10.59
N SER A 150 11.73 -9.00 -9.30
CA SER A 150 12.87 -9.01 -8.35
C SER A 150 13.05 -10.33 -7.60
N GLY A 151 12.39 -11.40 -8.05
CA GLY A 151 12.54 -12.75 -7.51
C GLY A 151 11.42 -13.21 -6.56
N GLY A 152 10.36 -12.40 -6.43
CA GLY A 152 9.11 -12.78 -5.78
C GLY A 152 9.26 -13.17 -4.31
N LEU A 153 8.39 -14.08 -3.88
CA LEU A 153 8.36 -14.57 -2.49
C LEU A 153 9.68 -15.22 -2.07
N LYS A 154 10.40 -15.85 -2.99
CA LYS A 154 11.72 -16.46 -2.70
C LYS A 154 12.73 -15.40 -2.27
N MET A 155 12.77 -14.27 -2.98
CA MET A 155 13.65 -13.15 -2.63
C MET A 155 13.24 -12.51 -1.31
N ILE A 156 11.95 -12.30 -1.08
CA ILE A 156 11.45 -11.75 0.19
C ILE A 156 11.88 -12.63 1.37
N LYS A 157 11.75 -13.96 1.27
CA LYS A 157 12.17 -14.90 2.33
C LYS A 157 13.68 -14.79 2.61
N ALA A 158 14.50 -14.67 1.56
CA ALA A 158 15.94 -14.49 1.70
C ALA A 158 16.30 -13.16 2.39
N LEU A 159 15.63 -12.07 1.99
CA LEU A 159 15.81 -10.74 2.62
C LEU A 159 15.28 -10.70 4.05
N ALA A 160 14.18 -11.37 4.36
CA ALA A 160 13.59 -11.38 5.71
C ALA A 160 14.44 -12.13 6.73
N ALA A 161 15.30 -13.06 6.31
CA ALA A 161 16.07 -13.90 7.19
C ALA A 161 17.01 -13.11 8.15
N PRO A 162 17.84 -12.17 7.67
CA PRO A 162 18.71 -11.36 8.54
C PRO A 162 17.96 -10.25 9.31
N TYR A 163 16.80 -9.80 8.83
CA TYR A 163 16.09 -8.65 9.41
C TYR A 163 14.90 -9.11 10.28
N VAL A 164 15.20 -9.49 11.51
CA VAL A 164 14.19 -9.94 12.47
C VAL A 164 13.21 -8.81 12.79
N GLY A 165 11.90 -9.08 12.66
CA GLY A 165 10.84 -8.09 12.92
C GLY A 165 10.41 -7.26 11.72
N LEU A 166 11.17 -7.27 10.62
CA LEU A 166 10.77 -6.60 9.38
C LEU A 166 9.65 -7.35 8.66
N ASN A 167 8.67 -6.62 8.14
CA ASN A 167 7.55 -7.13 7.37
C ASN A 167 7.50 -6.47 6.00
N PHE A 168 6.77 -7.08 5.07
CA PHE A 168 6.75 -6.63 3.68
C PHE A 168 5.33 -6.44 3.13
N MET A 169 5.21 -5.49 2.19
CA MET A 169 4.07 -5.32 1.30
C MET A 169 4.54 -5.51 -0.15
N PRO A 170 4.56 -6.75 -0.66
CA PRO A 170 4.95 -7.00 -2.05
C PRO A 170 3.95 -6.37 -3.02
N THR A 171 4.47 -5.74 -4.08
CA THR A 171 3.68 -5.13 -5.15
C THR A 171 4.42 -5.30 -6.49
N GLY A 172 3.67 -5.55 -7.56
CA GLY A 172 4.24 -5.73 -8.91
C GLY A 172 4.31 -7.19 -9.33
N GLY A 173 3.41 -7.57 -10.24
CA GLY A 173 3.24 -8.94 -10.71
C GLY A 173 2.36 -9.83 -9.82
N ILE A 174 1.83 -9.31 -8.71
CA ILE A 174 0.89 -10.03 -7.86
C ILE A 174 -0.48 -10.10 -8.56
N ASN A 175 -1.09 -11.28 -8.53
CA ASN A 175 -2.38 -11.58 -9.14
C ASN A 175 -3.08 -12.75 -8.43
N ALA A 176 -4.27 -13.15 -8.88
CA ALA A 176 -5.06 -14.20 -8.25
C ALA A 176 -4.37 -15.56 -8.20
N ALA A 177 -3.44 -15.84 -9.13
CA ALA A 177 -2.75 -17.12 -9.21
C ALA A 177 -1.62 -17.27 -8.17
N ASN A 178 -0.96 -16.16 -7.79
CA ASN A 178 0.21 -16.20 -6.90
C ASN A 178 -0.02 -15.58 -5.51
N VAL A 179 -1.07 -14.78 -5.33
CA VAL A 179 -1.30 -14.04 -4.07
C VAL A 179 -1.45 -14.94 -2.85
N ARG A 180 -1.95 -16.17 -3.02
CA ARG A 180 -2.12 -17.15 -1.93
C ARG A 180 -0.79 -17.47 -1.25
N ASP A 181 0.25 -17.73 -2.02
CA ASP A 181 1.58 -18.08 -1.50
C ASP A 181 2.18 -16.92 -0.70
N TYR A 182 1.97 -15.68 -1.17
CA TYR A 182 2.40 -14.49 -0.44
C TYR A 182 1.64 -14.33 0.88
N LEU A 183 0.29 -14.43 0.85
CA LEU A 183 -0.55 -14.24 2.04
C LEU A 183 -0.30 -15.29 3.13
N ALA A 184 0.13 -16.49 2.74
CA ALA A 184 0.48 -17.57 3.65
C ALA A 184 1.81 -17.34 4.39
N TYR A 185 2.66 -16.40 3.94
CA TYR A 185 3.91 -16.09 4.64
C TYR A 185 3.69 -15.00 5.70
N ASP A 186 4.00 -15.31 6.94
CA ASP A 186 3.69 -14.50 8.13
C ASP A 186 4.30 -13.09 8.13
N ARG A 187 5.42 -12.89 7.37
CA ARG A 187 6.08 -11.58 7.19
C ARG A 187 5.40 -10.69 6.15
N ILE A 188 4.35 -11.15 5.48
CA ILE A 188 3.57 -10.32 4.56
C ILE A 188 2.43 -9.65 5.32
N VAL A 189 2.45 -8.31 5.32
CA VAL A 189 1.35 -7.51 5.87
C VAL A 189 0.15 -7.56 4.93
N ALA A 190 0.34 -7.11 3.71
CA ALA A 190 -0.67 -7.13 2.66
C ALA A 190 0.02 -7.20 1.30
N CYS A 191 -0.70 -7.62 0.27
CA CYS A 191 -0.22 -7.64 -1.11
C CYS A 191 -0.82 -6.49 -1.90
N GLY A 192 0.01 -5.65 -2.52
CA GLY A 192 -0.46 -4.65 -3.48
C GLY A 192 -0.73 -5.28 -4.84
N GLY A 193 -1.92 -5.11 -5.37
CA GLY A 193 -2.29 -5.66 -6.68
C GLY A 193 -3.29 -4.80 -7.44
N SER A 194 -3.27 -4.89 -8.76
CA SER A 194 -4.16 -4.12 -9.63
C SER A 194 -5.10 -4.98 -10.47
N TRP A 195 -4.99 -6.31 -10.40
CA TRP A 195 -5.77 -7.20 -11.28
C TRP A 195 -7.29 -7.09 -11.07
N MET A 196 -7.75 -6.83 -9.83
CA MET A 196 -9.17 -6.67 -9.51
C MET A 196 -9.72 -5.28 -9.86
N VAL A 197 -8.82 -4.30 -10.08
CA VAL A 197 -9.15 -2.90 -10.39
C VAL A 197 -8.43 -2.44 -11.66
N ALA A 198 -8.33 -3.32 -12.65
CA ALA A 198 -7.60 -3.07 -13.88
C ALA A 198 -8.10 -1.79 -14.58
N GLY A 199 -7.17 -0.94 -15.01
CA GLY A 199 -7.49 0.38 -15.55
C GLY A 199 -8.40 0.39 -16.78
N ASN A 200 -8.37 -0.68 -17.60
CA ASN A 200 -9.30 -0.85 -18.71
C ASN A 200 -10.74 -1.05 -18.23
N LEU A 201 -10.96 -1.84 -17.15
CA LEU A 201 -12.29 -2.05 -16.59
C LEU A 201 -12.86 -0.75 -15.99
N VAL A 202 -12.01 0.02 -15.29
CA VAL A 202 -12.40 1.34 -14.78
C VAL A 202 -12.79 2.28 -15.92
N LYS A 203 -11.94 2.39 -16.96
CA LYS A 203 -12.19 3.24 -18.13
C LYS A 203 -13.48 2.87 -18.88
N GLU A 204 -13.81 1.59 -18.91
CA GLU A 204 -15.01 1.07 -19.59
C GLU A 204 -16.24 1.10 -18.67
N GLY A 205 -16.12 1.56 -17.43
CA GLY A 205 -17.23 1.60 -16.47
C GLY A 205 -17.73 0.22 -16.01
N LYS A 206 -16.91 -0.82 -16.12
CA LYS A 206 -17.24 -2.21 -15.76
C LYS A 206 -17.16 -2.47 -14.28
N PHE A 207 -17.87 -1.65 -13.47
CA PHE A 207 -17.78 -1.71 -12.01
C PHE A 207 -18.36 -3.00 -11.42
N ASP A 208 -19.33 -3.63 -12.06
CA ASP A 208 -19.84 -4.94 -11.60
C ASP A 208 -18.80 -6.05 -11.76
N GLU A 209 -18.03 -6.04 -12.85
CA GLU A 209 -16.92 -6.96 -13.04
C GLU A 209 -15.80 -6.70 -12.02
N ILE A 210 -15.48 -5.44 -11.74
CA ILE A 210 -14.57 -5.05 -10.67
C ILE A 210 -15.07 -5.61 -9.33
N GLY A 211 -16.35 -5.44 -9.01
CA GLY A 211 -16.95 -5.99 -7.79
C GLY A 211 -16.78 -7.50 -7.67
N ARG A 212 -16.99 -8.24 -8.75
CA ARG A 212 -16.75 -9.70 -8.79
C ARG A 212 -15.29 -10.04 -8.49
N LEU A 213 -14.34 -9.38 -9.14
CA LEU A 213 -12.91 -9.61 -8.94
C LEU A 213 -12.44 -9.20 -7.52
N VAL A 214 -12.97 -8.11 -6.98
CA VAL A 214 -12.72 -7.67 -5.60
C VAL A 214 -13.23 -8.72 -4.60
N LYS A 215 -14.43 -9.26 -4.83
CA LYS A 215 -15.01 -10.32 -3.99
C LYS A 215 -14.16 -11.57 -4.01
N GLU A 216 -13.72 -12.03 -5.18
CA GLU A 216 -12.80 -13.17 -5.33
C GLU A 216 -11.49 -12.93 -4.56
N ALA A 217 -10.91 -11.74 -4.66
CA ALA A 217 -9.69 -11.38 -3.93
C ALA A 217 -9.92 -11.38 -2.40
N ALA A 218 -11.05 -10.85 -1.93
CA ALA A 218 -11.41 -10.86 -0.51
C ALA A 218 -11.64 -12.29 0.03
N ASP A 219 -12.26 -13.14 -0.77
CA ASP A 219 -12.49 -14.55 -0.39
C ASP A 219 -11.16 -15.32 -0.28
N ILE A 220 -10.18 -15.06 -1.16
CA ILE A 220 -8.81 -15.60 -1.02
C ILE A 220 -8.20 -15.22 0.34
N VAL A 221 -8.34 -13.97 0.77
CA VAL A 221 -7.82 -13.54 2.08
C VAL A 221 -8.47 -14.31 3.22
N LYS A 222 -9.80 -14.47 3.18
CA LYS A 222 -10.54 -15.23 4.19
C LYS A 222 -10.12 -16.69 4.27
N GLU A 223 -9.87 -17.34 3.14
CA GLU A 223 -9.39 -18.73 3.10
C GLU A 223 -8.01 -18.89 3.76
N ILE A 224 -7.14 -17.91 3.65
CA ILE A 224 -5.75 -18.01 4.12
C ILE A 224 -5.58 -17.46 5.55
N ARG A 225 -6.37 -16.45 5.96
CA ARG A 225 -6.16 -15.70 7.21
C ARG A 225 -7.37 -15.65 8.13
N GLY A 226 -8.52 -16.19 7.68
CA GLY A 226 -9.83 -16.16 8.38
C GLY A 226 -10.04 -17.12 9.51
#